data_630ff9d8a163b52dffb86faec0004b8c
#
_entry.id   630ff9d8a163b52dffb86faec0004b8c
#
_cell.length_a   1.000
_cell.length_b   1.000
_cell.length_c   1.000
_cell.angle_alpha   90.00
_cell.angle_beta   90.00
_cell.angle_gamma   90.00
#
_symmetry.space_group_name_H-M   'P 1'
#
loop_
_entity.id
_entity.type
_entity.pdbx_description
1 polymer ?
#
loop_
_entity_poly.entity_id
_entity_poly.type
_entity_poly.pdbx_seq_one_letter_code
_entity_poly.pdbx_strand_id
1 'polypeptide(L)'
;FNGARARDSPAPRPKPAERSEKPIFTLPIAHTDQRRVFAYLQKRGIAPQVIRGFIESGLLYEDSLHHNCVFVGRDGNGKPVFASKRGTYDLGGSSFKRDAPGSDKSVAFRLPCDPALDWVAVFEAPIDLMSFCTLHRQVRSNAVALCGLYQGPLDTYLQENPHLKRIVLCLDADGPGQEATEKFRAEYGQKGYDVSTRTPAQGKDWNEYLQQRGRTRERGDQRQAAAR
;
A
#
# COMPACT_ATOMS: atom_id res chain seq x y z
N PHE A 1 68.48 -6.97 -31.27
CA PHE A 1 67.33 -6.10 -31.05
C PHE A 1 66.11 -6.75 -31.69
N ASN A 2 65.33 -7.51 -30.91
CA ASN A 2 64.03 -8.05 -31.33
C ASN A 2 62.94 -7.46 -30.45
N GLY A 3 62.24 -6.45 -30.96
CA GLY A 3 61.05 -5.90 -30.36
C GLY A 3 59.83 -6.72 -30.75
N ALA A 4 59.31 -7.52 -29.82
CA ALA A 4 58.02 -8.18 -29.99
C ALA A 4 56.90 -7.17 -29.72
N ARG A 5 56.12 -6.85 -30.78
CA ARG A 5 54.89 -6.06 -30.68
C ARG A 5 53.78 -6.92 -30.04
N ALA A 6 53.31 -6.51 -28.89
CA ALA A 6 52.09 -7.04 -28.28
C ALA A 6 50.89 -6.79 -29.21
N ARG A 7 50.16 -7.84 -29.55
CA ARG A 7 48.90 -7.74 -30.31
C ARG A 7 47.80 -7.35 -29.31
N ASP A 8 47.27 -6.14 -29.48
CA ASP A 8 46.03 -5.71 -28.82
C ASP A 8 44.89 -6.60 -29.27
N SER A 9 44.36 -7.37 -28.37
CA SER A 9 43.08 -8.11 -28.57
C SER A 9 41.94 -7.12 -28.44
N PRO A 10 41.01 -7.08 -29.41
CA PRO A 10 39.85 -6.18 -29.28
C PRO A 10 38.94 -6.58 -28.13
N ALA A 11 38.55 -5.59 -27.33
CA ALA A 11 37.62 -5.76 -26.23
C ALA A 11 36.27 -6.42 -26.69
N PRO A 12 35.69 -7.32 -25.91
CA PRO A 12 34.45 -7.99 -26.27
C PRO A 12 33.32 -6.95 -26.44
N ARG A 13 32.63 -6.98 -27.57
CA ARG A 13 31.46 -6.14 -27.82
C ARG A 13 30.38 -6.44 -26.76
N PRO A 14 29.76 -5.43 -26.16
CA PRO A 14 28.64 -5.66 -25.26
C PRO A 14 27.52 -6.38 -26.02
N LYS A 15 27.04 -7.50 -25.46
CA LYS A 15 25.86 -8.19 -25.98
C LYS A 15 24.68 -7.22 -25.99
N PRO A 16 23.83 -7.19 -27.04
CA PRO A 16 22.60 -6.42 -27.03
C PRO A 16 21.77 -6.88 -25.81
N ALA A 17 21.34 -5.94 -24.99
CA ALA A 17 20.41 -6.23 -23.90
C ALA A 17 19.13 -6.79 -24.56
N GLU A 18 18.84 -8.06 -24.31
CA GLU A 18 17.53 -8.64 -24.67
C GLU A 18 16.47 -7.77 -24.00
N ARG A 19 15.63 -7.13 -24.80
CA ARG A 19 14.43 -6.46 -24.31
C ARG A 19 13.51 -7.56 -23.81
N SER A 20 13.59 -7.87 -22.51
CA SER A 20 12.63 -8.74 -21.86
C SER A 20 11.25 -8.11 -22.02
N GLU A 21 10.35 -8.79 -22.71
CA GLU A 21 8.94 -8.39 -22.80
C GLU A 21 8.40 -8.19 -21.38
N LYS A 22 7.68 -7.08 -21.15
CA LYS A 22 7.08 -6.82 -19.84
C LYS A 22 6.10 -7.97 -19.54
N PRO A 23 6.18 -8.59 -18.37
CA PRO A 23 5.29 -9.67 -18.02
C PRO A 23 3.83 -9.20 -18.09
N ILE A 24 2.95 -10.03 -18.64
CA ILE A 24 1.50 -9.77 -18.67
C ILE A 24 0.98 -9.89 -17.23
N PHE A 25 0.22 -8.89 -16.79
CA PHE A 25 -0.39 -8.90 -15.47
C PHE A 25 -1.44 -9.99 -15.36
N THR A 26 -1.33 -10.80 -14.32
CA THR A 26 -2.32 -11.80 -13.93
C THR A 26 -2.50 -11.77 -12.42
N LEU A 27 -3.76 -11.73 -11.97
CA LEU A 27 -4.06 -11.83 -10.55
C LEU A 27 -3.57 -13.17 -9.98
N PRO A 28 -2.94 -13.19 -8.80
CA PRO A 28 -2.68 -14.42 -8.07
C PRO A 28 -3.97 -15.23 -7.86
N ILE A 29 -3.88 -16.56 -8.01
CA ILE A 29 -5.04 -17.42 -7.85
C ILE A 29 -5.56 -17.33 -6.41
N ALA A 30 -6.87 -17.08 -6.26
CA ALA A 30 -7.51 -16.98 -4.96
C ALA A 30 -7.65 -18.34 -4.28
N HIS A 31 -7.45 -18.36 -2.96
CA HIS A 31 -7.79 -19.52 -2.12
C HIS A 31 -9.32 -19.63 -1.95
N THR A 32 -9.80 -20.80 -1.62
CA THR A 32 -11.24 -21.07 -1.43
C THR A 32 -11.83 -20.40 -0.20
N ASP A 33 -11.01 -20.11 0.81
CA ASP A 33 -11.41 -19.34 2.00
C ASP A 33 -10.38 -18.24 2.31
N GLN A 34 -10.71 -17.36 3.27
CA GLN A 34 -9.92 -16.18 3.63
C GLN A 34 -9.43 -16.22 5.09
N ARG A 35 -9.41 -17.42 5.71
CA ARG A 35 -9.22 -17.54 7.16
C ARG A 35 -7.88 -17.03 7.66
N ARG A 36 -6.80 -17.30 6.93
CA ARG A 36 -5.45 -16.83 7.35
C ARG A 36 -5.28 -15.34 7.20
N VAL A 37 -5.75 -14.80 6.09
CA VAL A 37 -5.75 -13.34 5.85
C VAL A 37 -6.58 -12.65 6.91
N PHE A 38 -7.75 -13.19 7.23
CA PHE A 38 -8.62 -12.64 8.26
C PHE A 38 -7.94 -12.65 9.64
N ALA A 39 -7.39 -13.80 10.06
CA ALA A 39 -6.69 -13.93 11.34
C ALA A 39 -5.45 -13.03 11.42
N TYR A 40 -4.66 -12.95 10.33
CA TYR A 40 -3.49 -12.09 10.25
C TYR A 40 -3.82 -10.61 10.44
N LEU A 41 -4.84 -10.13 9.75
CA LEU A 41 -5.25 -8.72 9.84
C LEU A 41 -5.92 -8.40 11.19
N GLN A 42 -6.70 -9.33 11.75
CA GLN A 42 -7.21 -9.20 13.13
C GLN A 42 -6.08 -9.08 14.16
N LYS A 43 -5.05 -9.92 14.05
CA LYS A 43 -3.86 -9.85 14.92
C LYS A 43 -3.16 -8.48 14.83
N ARG A 44 -3.28 -7.80 13.68
CA ARG A 44 -2.81 -6.43 13.47
C ARG A 44 -3.79 -5.36 13.97
N GLY A 45 -4.87 -5.75 14.61
CA GLY A 45 -5.87 -4.84 15.18
C GLY A 45 -6.92 -4.34 14.19
N ILE A 46 -6.89 -4.79 12.92
CA ILE A 46 -7.90 -4.39 11.93
C ILE A 46 -9.27 -4.96 12.32
N ALA A 47 -10.28 -4.10 12.35
CA ALA A 47 -11.63 -4.49 12.76
C ALA A 47 -12.25 -5.50 11.77
N PRO A 48 -12.96 -6.55 12.27
CA PRO A 48 -13.55 -7.59 11.44
C PRO A 48 -14.45 -7.07 10.32
N GLN A 49 -15.23 -6.03 10.59
CA GLN A 49 -16.11 -5.41 9.59
C GLN A 49 -15.33 -4.72 8.47
N VAL A 50 -14.16 -4.14 8.76
CA VAL A 50 -13.28 -3.55 7.75
C VAL A 50 -12.71 -4.65 6.87
N ILE A 51 -12.17 -5.73 7.47
CA ILE A 51 -11.62 -6.87 6.72
C ILE A 51 -12.69 -7.46 5.80
N ARG A 52 -13.91 -7.73 6.30
CA ARG A 52 -15.02 -8.24 5.49
C ARG A 52 -15.36 -7.32 4.32
N GLY A 53 -15.49 -6.01 4.57
CA GLY A 53 -15.81 -5.04 3.51
C GLY A 53 -14.77 -5.04 2.38
N PHE A 54 -13.48 -5.15 2.69
CA PHE A 54 -12.42 -5.24 1.67
C PHE A 54 -12.44 -6.58 0.92
N ILE A 55 -12.79 -7.69 1.57
CA ILE A 55 -12.95 -9.00 0.91
C ILE A 55 -14.18 -8.99 0.00
N GLU A 56 -15.32 -8.55 0.48
CA GLU A 56 -16.60 -8.49 -0.26
C GLU A 56 -16.52 -7.56 -1.48
N SER A 57 -15.75 -6.48 -1.37
CA SER A 57 -15.49 -5.58 -2.51
C SER A 57 -14.47 -6.13 -3.52
N GLY A 58 -13.86 -7.29 -3.27
CA GLY A 58 -12.83 -7.88 -4.11
C GLY A 58 -11.53 -7.08 -4.16
N LEU A 59 -11.27 -6.25 -3.15
CA LEU A 59 -10.02 -5.50 -2.99
C LEU A 59 -8.98 -6.25 -2.17
N LEU A 60 -9.40 -7.29 -1.45
CA LEU A 60 -8.54 -8.12 -0.62
C LEU A 60 -8.95 -9.59 -0.74
N TYR A 61 -7.98 -10.48 -0.88
CA TYR A 61 -8.21 -11.92 -0.78
C TYR A 61 -6.93 -12.67 -0.36
N GLU A 62 -7.07 -13.97 -0.08
CA GLU A 62 -5.97 -14.89 0.24
C GLU A 62 -5.50 -15.60 -1.02
N ASP A 63 -4.18 -15.60 -1.34
CA ASP A 63 -3.67 -16.39 -2.44
C ASP A 63 -3.61 -17.89 -2.10
N SER A 64 -3.84 -18.74 -3.11
CA SER A 64 -3.88 -20.19 -2.93
C SER A 64 -2.51 -20.82 -2.70
N LEU A 65 -1.43 -20.17 -3.12
CA LEU A 65 -0.10 -20.77 -3.13
C LEU A 65 0.64 -20.61 -1.80
N HIS A 66 0.57 -19.42 -1.22
CA HIS A 66 1.31 -19.06 -0.01
C HIS A 66 0.45 -18.45 1.09
N HIS A 67 -0.85 -18.37 0.89
CA HIS A 67 -1.80 -17.74 1.83
C HIS A 67 -1.44 -16.29 2.17
N ASN A 68 -0.87 -15.55 1.23
CA ASN A 68 -0.59 -14.13 1.39
C ASN A 68 -1.88 -13.30 1.32
N CYS A 69 -1.88 -12.14 1.97
CA CYS A 69 -2.83 -11.08 1.62
C CYS A 69 -2.51 -10.59 0.20
N VAL A 70 -3.52 -10.55 -0.66
CA VAL A 70 -3.45 -9.93 -1.99
C VAL A 70 -4.32 -8.69 -1.98
N PHE A 71 -3.70 -7.52 -2.10
CA PHE A 71 -4.35 -6.23 -2.21
C PHE A 71 -4.47 -5.86 -3.68
N VAL A 72 -5.70 -5.72 -4.19
CA VAL A 72 -6.00 -5.54 -5.61
C VAL A 72 -6.21 -4.07 -5.94
N GLY A 73 -5.43 -3.55 -6.90
CA GLY A 73 -5.66 -2.25 -7.51
C GLY A 73 -6.48 -2.39 -8.79
N ARG A 74 -7.52 -1.56 -8.93
CA ARG A 74 -8.39 -1.52 -10.10
C ARG A 74 -8.28 -0.17 -10.79
N ASP A 75 -8.28 -0.17 -12.12
CA ASP A 75 -8.34 1.08 -12.92
C ASP A 75 -9.69 1.78 -12.82
N GLY A 76 -9.85 2.91 -13.49
CA GLY A 76 -11.10 3.69 -13.50
C GLY A 76 -12.32 2.95 -14.07
N ASN A 77 -12.11 1.85 -14.80
CA ASN A 77 -13.16 0.97 -15.32
C ASN A 77 -13.46 -0.23 -14.41
N GLY A 78 -12.80 -0.30 -13.25
CA GLY A 78 -12.94 -1.40 -12.30
C GLY A 78 -12.16 -2.67 -12.66
N LYS A 79 -11.34 -2.64 -13.73
CA LYS A 79 -10.52 -3.78 -14.14
C LYS A 79 -9.31 -3.92 -13.20
N PRO A 80 -9.02 -5.13 -12.68
CA PRO A 80 -7.79 -5.38 -11.92
C PRO A 80 -6.56 -5.21 -12.82
N VAL A 81 -5.64 -4.33 -12.39
CA VAL A 81 -4.39 -4.04 -13.12
C VAL A 81 -3.16 -4.05 -12.21
N PHE A 82 -3.37 -4.15 -10.90
CA PHE A 82 -2.31 -4.17 -9.91
C PHE A 82 -2.66 -5.16 -8.77
N ALA A 83 -1.65 -5.82 -8.23
CA ALA A 83 -1.80 -6.58 -7.00
C ALA A 83 -0.51 -6.53 -6.17
N SER A 84 -0.63 -6.16 -4.90
CA SER A 84 0.46 -6.24 -3.91
C SER A 84 0.23 -7.40 -2.96
N LYS A 85 1.25 -8.22 -2.73
CA LYS A 85 1.21 -9.39 -1.84
C LYS A 85 1.91 -9.09 -0.52
N ARG A 86 1.28 -9.49 0.59
CA ARG A 86 1.87 -9.41 1.93
C ARG A 86 1.80 -10.78 2.60
N GLY A 87 2.96 -11.29 3.03
CA GLY A 87 3.02 -12.56 3.76
C GLY A 87 2.24 -12.52 5.07
N THR A 88 1.51 -13.60 5.35
CA THR A 88 0.78 -13.79 6.61
C THR A 88 1.59 -14.53 7.68
N TYR A 89 2.77 -15.03 7.32
CA TYR A 89 3.71 -15.68 8.23
C TYR A 89 4.80 -14.73 8.69
N ASP A 90 5.04 -14.66 9.99
CA ASP A 90 6.20 -13.99 10.59
C ASP A 90 7.35 -15.00 10.72
N LEU A 91 8.03 -15.29 9.63
CA LEU A 91 9.24 -16.11 9.64
C LEU A 91 10.45 -15.20 9.87
N GLY A 92 10.88 -15.06 11.14
CA GLY A 92 12.16 -14.45 11.48
C GLY A 92 12.31 -12.95 11.27
N GLY A 93 11.24 -12.16 11.39
CA GLY A 93 11.33 -10.69 11.52
C GLY A 93 11.13 -9.88 10.25
N SER A 94 11.18 -10.45 9.04
CA SER A 94 10.80 -9.75 7.81
C SER A 94 9.58 -10.40 7.15
N SER A 95 8.48 -9.66 7.03
CA SER A 95 7.32 -10.20 6.32
C SER A 95 7.49 -9.98 4.81
N PHE A 96 7.18 -11.01 4.02
CA PHE A 96 7.20 -10.95 2.57
C PHE A 96 6.31 -9.82 2.04
N LYS A 97 6.85 -8.98 1.16
CA LYS A 97 6.12 -7.92 0.44
C LYS A 97 6.61 -7.91 -1.01
N ARG A 98 5.70 -8.07 -1.96
CA ARG A 98 6.02 -8.05 -3.39
C ARG A 98 4.79 -7.79 -4.25
N ASP A 99 4.94 -6.96 -5.28
CA ASP A 99 3.89 -6.80 -6.28
C ASP A 99 3.85 -8.01 -7.23
N ALA A 100 2.67 -8.33 -7.75
CA ALA A 100 2.52 -9.36 -8.78
C ALA A 100 3.20 -8.89 -10.07
N PRO A 101 3.84 -9.81 -10.84
CA PRO A 101 4.47 -9.46 -12.10
C PRO A 101 3.49 -8.77 -13.06
N GLY A 102 3.96 -7.77 -13.79
CA GLY A 102 3.13 -7.01 -14.73
C GLY A 102 2.15 -6.01 -14.12
N SER A 103 2.14 -5.86 -12.79
CA SER A 103 1.32 -4.86 -12.09
C SER A 103 1.56 -3.45 -12.59
N ASP A 104 0.47 -2.72 -12.83
CA ASP A 104 0.53 -1.29 -13.13
C ASP A 104 0.70 -0.48 -11.84
N LYS A 105 1.94 -0.05 -11.59
CA LYS A 105 2.30 0.71 -10.39
C LYS A 105 1.70 2.12 -10.38
N SER A 106 1.22 2.63 -11.50
CA SER A 106 0.54 3.93 -11.54
C SER A 106 -0.88 3.89 -10.99
N VAL A 107 -1.44 2.70 -10.76
CA VAL A 107 -2.76 2.51 -10.16
C VAL A 107 -2.66 2.15 -8.67
N ALA A 108 -1.76 1.25 -8.31
CA ALA A 108 -1.56 0.70 -6.97
C ALA A 108 -2.87 0.28 -6.27
N PHE A 109 -2.93 0.36 -4.93
CA PHE A 109 -4.13 -0.03 -4.17
C PHE A 109 -4.99 1.20 -3.87
N ARG A 110 -6.28 1.17 -4.22
CA ARG A 110 -7.18 2.32 -4.04
C ARG A 110 -8.62 1.90 -3.81
N LEU A 111 -9.38 2.74 -3.12
CA LEU A 111 -10.83 2.62 -3.02
C LEU A 111 -11.50 3.22 -4.27
N PRO A 112 -12.67 2.70 -4.67
CA PRO A 112 -13.52 3.38 -5.65
C PRO A 112 -13.82 4.80 -5.19
N CYS A 113 -13.86 5.77 -6.13
CA CYS A 113 -14.12 7.16 -5.79
C CYS A 113 -15.60 7.37 -5.46
N ASP A 114 -15.88 7.99 -4.31
CA ASP A 114 -17.19 8.53 -3.97
C ASP A 114 -17.27 9.97 -4.52
N PRO A 115 -18.11 10.23 -5.53
CA PRO A 115 -18.19 11.55 -6.15
C PRO A 115 -18.79 12.63 -5.25
N ALA A 116 -19.37 12.26 -4.10
CA ALA A 116 -19.88 13.22 -3.11
C ALA A 116 -18.77 13.84 -2.26
N LEU A 117 -17.54 13.30 -2.34
CA LEU A 117 -16.39 13.78 -1.57
C LEU A 117 -15.39 14.47 -2.50
N ASP A 118 -14.93 15.66 -2.12
CA ASP A 118 -13.96 16.46 -2.87
C ASP A 118 -12.50 16.25 -2.39
N TRP A 119 -12.25 15.26 -1.57
CA TRP A 119 -10.94 14.98 -0.96
C TRP A 119 -10.53 13.51 -1.11
N VAL A 120 -9.21 13.26 -1.03
CA VAL A 120 -8.61 11.94 -1.03
C VAL A 120 -7.56 11.81 0.08
N ALA A 121 -7.57 10.67 0.79
CA ALA A 121 -6.53 10.31 1.74
C ALA A 121 -5.46 9.45 1.07
N VAL A 122 -4.19 9.71 1.38
CA VAL A 122 -3.04 9.03 0.76
C VAL A 122 -2.22 8.33 1.82
N PHE A 123 -2.01 7.03 1.65
CA PHE A 123 -1.27 6.15 2.58
C PHE A 123 -0.07 5.52 1.89
N GLU A 124 0.93 5.10 2.67
CA GLU A 124 2.06 4.36 2.11
C GLU A 124 1.69 2.92 1.78
N ALA A 125 0.94 2.23 2.65
CA ALA A 125 0.58 0.83 2.46
C ALA A 125 -0.92 0.54 2.68
N PRO A 126 -1.46 -0.53 2.04
CA PRO A 126 -2.86 -0.93 2.21
C PRO A 126 -3.27 -1.20 3.66
N ILE A 127 -2.35 -1.75 4.49
CA ILE A 127 -2.63 -2.03 5.90
C ILE A 127 -2.82 -0.74 6.69
N ASP A 128 -2.11 0.33 6.36
CA ASP A 128 -2.28 1.64 7.01
C ASP A 128 -3.61 2.27 6.65
N LEU A 129 -4.04 2.16 5.39
CA LEU A 129 -5.37 2.55 4.96
C LEU A 129 -6.44 1.78 5.74
N MET A 130 -6.34 0.45 5.86
CA MET A 130 -7.28 -0.38 6.63
C MET A 130 -7.27 -0.04 8.13
N SER A 131 -6.10 0.29 8.68
CA SER A 131 -5.94 0.75 10.06
C SER A 131 -6.65 2.08 10.30
N PHE A 132 -6.50 3.01 9.38
CA PHE A 132 -7.20 4.28 9.40
C PHE A 132 -8.73 4.10 9.35
N CYS A 133 -9.23 3.23 8.46
CA CYS A 133 -10.65 2.88 8.41
C CYS A 133 -11.15 2.30 9.74
N THR A 134 -10.35 1.46 10.39
CA THR A 134 -10.67 0.87 11.70
C THR A 134 -10.74 1.94 12.80
N LEU A 135 -9.78 2.85 12.84
CA LEU A 135 -9.70 3.94 13.83
C LEU A 135 -10.88 4.91 13.74
N HIS A 136 -11.31 5.20 12.52
CA HIS A 136 -12.34 6.21 12.26
C HIS A 136 -13.73 5.63 12.06
N ARG A 137 -13.88 4.30 12.10
CA ARG A 137 -15.17 3.59 11.89
C ARG A 137 -15.92 4.04 10.62
N GLN A 138 -15.20 4.59 9.65
CA GLN A 138 -15.75 5.07 8.40
C GLN A 138 -15.01 4.39 7.25
N VAL A 139 -15.76 3.67 6.42
CA VAL A 139 -15.26 3.07 5.17
C VAL A 139 -15.50 4.03 3.99
N ARG A 140 -16.25 5.12 4.20
CA ARG A 140 -16.50 6.13 3.18
C ARG A 140 -15.39 7.16 3.16
N SER A 141 -14.38 6.90 2.36
CA SER A 141 -13.36 7.89 2.03
C SER A 141 -12.78 7.57 0.66
N ASN A 142 -12.49 8.58 -0.13
CA ASN A 142 -11.61 8.40 -1.26
C ASN A 142 -10.21 8.16 -0.70
N ALA A 143 -9.57 7.07 -1.08
CA ALA A 143 -8.28 6.72 -0.53
C ALA A 143 -7.41 5.96 -1.54
N VAL A 144 -6.12 6.25 -1.49
CA VAL A 144 -5.06 5.60 -2.26
C VAL A 144 -3.95 5.16 -1.31
N ALA A 145 -3.51 3.91 -1.42
CA ALA A 145 -2.26 3.45 -0.83
C ALA A 145 -1.24 3.24 -1.94
N LEU A 146 -0.14 3.97 -1.86
CA LEU A 146 0.88 4.06 -2.92
C LEU A 146 1.64 2.74 -3.13
N CYS A 147 1.61 1.85 -2.14
CA CYS A 147 2.42 0.63 -2.06
C CYS A 147 3.93 0.91 -2.10
N GLY A 148 4.35 2.03 -1.52
CA GLY A 148 5.66 2.65 -1.46
C GLY A 148 5.50 4.17 -1.43
N LEU A 149 6.49 4.91 -1.94
CA LEU A 149 6.47 6.39 -1.94
C LEU A 149 6.48 6.98 -3.37
N TYR A 150 6.07 6.18 -4.37
CA TYR A 150 5.89 6.64 -5.74
C TYR A 150 4.54 7.34 -5.92
N GLN A 151 4.55 8.57 -6.43
CA GLN A 151 3.35 9.41 -6.53
C GLN A 151 2.35 9.02 -7.65
N GLY A 152 2.77 8.21 -8.62
CA GLY A 152 1.95 7.85 -9.78
C GLY A 152 0.53 7.40 -9.46
N PRO A 153 0.28 6.59 -8.41
CA PRO A 153 -1.09 6.21 -8.03
C PRO A 153 -1.99 7.39 -7.66
N LEU A 154 -1.45 8.39 -6.97
CA LEU A 154 -2.19 9.61 -6.66
C LEU A 154 -2.44 10.45 -7.90
N ASP A 155 -1.43 10.64 -8.76
CA ASP A 155 -1.59 11.36 -10.04
C ASP A 155 -2.69 10.74 -10.90
N THR A 156 -2.68 9.41 -11.07
CA THR A 156 -3.71 8.68 -11.82
C THR A 156 -5.09 8.84 -11.20
N TYR A 157 -5.19 8.71 -9.86
CA TYR A 157 -6.46 8.84 -9.17
C TYR A 157 -7.07 10.24 -9.29
N LEU A 158 -6.25 11.29 -9.18
CA LEU A 158 -6.67 12.68 -9.35
C LEU A 158 -7.07 12.97 -10.81
N GLN A 159 -6.35 12.41 -11.78
CA GLN A 159 -6.63 12.56 -13.20
C GLN A 159 -7.99 11.94 -13.60
N GLU A 160 -8.29 10.76 -13.04
CA GLU A 160 -9.59 10.09 -13.22
C GLU A 160 -10.74 10.78 -12.48
N ASN A 161 -10.44 11.59 -11.43
CA ASN A 161 -11.42 12.20 -10.55
C ASN A 161 -11.17 13.72 -10.40
N PRO A 162 -11.38 14.55 -11.45
CA PRO A 162 -10.99 15.97 -11.47
C PRO A 162 -11.79 16.86 -10.53
N HIS A 163 -12.87 16.35 -9.91
CA HIS A 163 -13.64 17.05 -8.88
C HIS A 163 -12.94 17.08 -7.52
N LEU A 164 -11.94 16.22 -7.30
CA LEU A 164 -11.14 16.22 -6.08
C LEU A 164 -10.29 17.49 -6.01
N LYS A 165 -10.34 18.19 -4.89
CA LYS A 165 -9.63 19.46 -4.66
C LYS A 165 -8.73 19.42 -3.44
N ARG A 166 -8.97 18.48 -2.53
CA ARG A 166 -8.23 18.37 -1.27
C ARG A 166 -7.51 17.03 -1.17
N ILE A 167 -6.27 17.07 -0.72
CA ILE A 167 -5.42 15.91 -0.49
C ILE A 167 -5.04 15.85 0.99
N VAL A 168 -5.24 14.71 1.63
CA VAL A 168 -4.84 14.46 3.01
C VAL A 168 -3.71 13.44 2.99
N LEU A 169 -2.48 13.89 3.20
CA LEU A 169 -1.31 13.02 3.27
C LEU A 169 -1.26 12.31 4.61
N CYS A 170 -1.41 10.99 4.59
CA CYS A 170 -1.42 10.11 5.76
C CYS A 170 -0.23 9.12 5.68
N LEU A 171 0.94 9.59 5.22
CA LEU A 171 2.15 8.78 5.06
C LEU A 171 2.78 8.43 6.40
N ASP A 172 3.75 7.54 6.38
CA ASP A 172 4.47 7.12 7.58
C ASP A 172 5.21 8.29 8.23
N ALA A 173 5.37 8.26 9.55
CA ALA A 173 6.04 9.30 10.32
C ALA A 173 7.57 9.09 10.42
N ASP A 174 8.13 8.13 9.67
CA ASP A 174 9.58 7.93 9.57
C ASP A 174 10.24 8.92 8.58
N GLY A 175 11.58 8.89 8.49
CA GLY A 175 12.34 9.82 7.64
C GLY A 175 11.87 9.85 6.19
N PRO A 176 11.82 8.69 5.49
CA PRO A 176 11.34 8.63 4.11
C PRO A 176 9.90 9.12 3.92
N GLY A 177 8.99 8.77 4.84
CA GLY A 177 7.59 9.22 4.80
C GLY A 177 7.45 10.73 5.01
N GLN A 178 8.27 11.33 5.89
CA GLN A 178 8.31 12.77 6.10
C GLN A 178 8.85 13.51 4.87
N GLU A 179 9.95 13.05 4.27
CA GLU A 179 10.50 13.61 3.04
C GLU A 179 9.49 13.56 1.88
N ALA A 180 8.80 12.42 1.72
CA ALA A 180 7.75 12.27 0.73
C ALA A 180 6.56 13.21 1.00
N THR A 181 6.18 13.40 2.27
CA THR A 181 5.12 14.31 2.69
C THR A 181 5.43 15.75 2.28
N GLU A 182 6.64 16.24 2.59
CA GLU A 182 7.05 17.60 2.22
C GLU A 182 7.11 17.79 0.69
N LYS A 183 7.67 16.80 -0.02
CA LYS A 183 7.71 16.80 -1.49
C LYS A 183 6.30 16.87 -2.08
N PHE A 184 5.39 16.00 -1.66
CA PHE A 184 4.03 15.95 -2.19
C PHE A 184 3.23 17.21 -1.84
N ARG A 185 3.40 17.72 -0.62
CA ARG A 185 2.78 18.98 -0.21
C ARG A 185 3.18 20.14 -1.10
N ALA A 186 4.47 20.28 -1.40
CA ALA A 186 4.96 21.33 -2.28
C ALA A 186 4.45 21.14 -3.73
N GLU A 187 4.56 19.92 -4.27
CA GLU A 187 4.22 19.61 -5.66
C GLU A 187 2.71 19.77 -5.93
N TYR A 188 1.85 19.17 -5.09
CA TYR A 188 0.39 19.25 -5.28
C TYR A 188 -0.16 20.64 -4.89
N GLY A 189 0.46 21.33 -3.93
CA GLY A 189 0.15 22.73 -3.64
C GLY A 189 0.40 23.65 -4.84
N GLN A 190 1.51 23.48 -5.55
CA GLN A 190 1.79 24.19 -6.80
C GLN A 190 0.80 23.85 -7.92
N LYS A 191 0.25 22.62 -7.95
CA LYS A 191 -0.81 22.22 -8.88
C LYS A 191 -2.20 22.76 -8.50
N GLY A 192 -2.31 23.50 -7.38
CA GLY A 192 -3.56 24.13 -6.94
C GLY A 192 -4.46 23.27 -6.04
N TYR A 193 -3.95 22.15 -5.50
CA TYR A 193 -4.68 21.36 -4.51
C TYR A 193 -4.50 21.95 -3.10
N ASP A 194 -5.55 21.85 -2.28
CA ASP A 194 -5.44 22.06 -0.83
C ASP A 194 -4.85 20.81 -0.18
N VAL A 195 -3.61 20.91 0.30
CA VAL A 195 -2.86 19.75 0.82
C VAL A 195 -2.69 19.88 2.33
N SER A 196 -3.27 18.96 3.06
CA SER A 196 -3.10 18.82 4.51
C SER A 196 -2.37 17.51 4.84
N THR A 197 -1.83 17.45 6.06
CA THR A 197 -1.12 16.28 6.56
C THR A 197 -1.82 15.74 7.80
N ARG A 198 -1.92 14.43 7.91
CA ARG A 198 -2.43 13.75 9.08
C ARG A 198 -1.51 12.58 9.42
N THR A 199 -0.84 12.69 10.54
CA THR A 199 0.08 11.66 11.05
C THR A 199 -0.55 10.89 12.21
N PRO A 200 -0.16 9.62 12.44
CA PRO A 200 -0.53 8.91 13.65
C PRO A 200 0.01 9.64 14.88
N ALA A 201 -0.78 9.69 15.96
CA ALA A 201 -0.37 10.39 17.19
C ALA A 201 0.78 9.69 17.92
N GLN A 202 1.00 8.40 17.66
CA GLN A 202 2.07 7.59 18.23
C GLN A 202 2.45 6.49 17.21
N GLY A 203 3.72 6.03 17.27
CA GLY A 203 4.23 5.03 16.32
C GLY A 203 4.65 5.66 14.99
N LYS A 204 5.21 4.82 14.12
CA LYS A 204 5.72 5.25 12.83
C LYS A 204 4.68 5.23 11.71
N ASP A 205 3.66 4.36 11.84
CA ASP A 205 2.61 4.15 10.84
C ASP A 205 1.22 3.98 11.50
N TRP A 206 0.16 3.99 10.70
CA TRP A 206 -1.22 3.87 11.19
C TRP A 206 -1.54 2.52 11.80
N ASN A 207 -0.86 1.45 11.35
CA ASN A 207 -1.05 0.13 11.92
C ASN A 207 -0.41 0.00 13.30
N GLU A 208 0.78 0.54 13.49
CA GLU A 208 1.43 0.57 14.81
C GLU A 208 0.59 1.39 15.80
N TYR A 209 0.10 2.55 15.39
CA TYR A 209 -0.80 3.37 16.20
C TYR A 209 -2.07 2.62 16.62
N LEU A 210 -2.71 1.94 15.66
CA LEU A 210 -3.90 1.13 15.94
C LEU A 210 -3.61 0.04 17.00
N GLN A 211 -2.51 -0.70 16.83
CA GLN A 211 -2.11 -1.76 17.77
C GLN A 211 -1.81 -1.22 19.18
N GLN A 212 -1.13 -0.06 19.27
CA GLN A 212 -0.84 0.58 20.58
C GLN A 212 -2.13 0.99 21.28
N ARG A 213 -3.09 1.57 20.57
CA ARG A 213 -4.41 1.90 21.13
C ARG A 213 -5.18 0.68 21.64
N GLY A 214 -5.11 -0.44 20.92
CA GLY A 214 -5.72 -1.71 21.36
C GLY A 214 -5.15 -2.18 22.69
N ARG A 215 -3.83 -2.25 22.82
CA ARG A 215 -3.13 -2.67 24.04
C ARG A 215 -3.45 -1.76 25.26
N THR A 216 -3.60 -0.46 25.03
CA THR A 216 -3.92 0.50 26.10
C THR A 216 -5.34 0.27 26.62
N ARG A 217 -6.30 -0.02 25.75
CA ARG A 217 -7.69 -0.35 26.15
C ARG A 217 -7.75 -1.64 26.96
N GLU A 218 -7.14 -2.71 26.47
CA GLU A 218 -7.10 -4.00 27.16
C GLU A 218 -6.50 -3.89 28.59
N ARG A 219 -5.41 -3.12 28.74
CA ARG A 219 -4.81 -2.85 30.05
C ARG A 219 -5.72 -2.03 30.96
N GLY A 220 -6.46 -1.09 30.41
CA GLY A 220 -7.45 -0.29 31.16
C GLY A 220 -8.60 -1.16 31.65
N ASP A 221 -9.15 -2.01 30.80
CA ASP A 221 -10.25 -2.92 31.13
C ASP A 221 -9.82 -3.96 32.20
N GLN A 222 -8.60 -4.52 32.07
CA GLN A 222 -8.04 -5.44 33.07
C GLN A 222 -7.85 -4.77 34.45
N ARG A 223 -7.39 -3.52 34.52
CA ARG A 223 -7.25 -2.77 35.77
C ARG A 223 -8.61 -2.49 36.44
N GLN A 224 -9.62 -2.16 35.64
CA GLN A 224 -10.98 -1.96 36.17
C GLN A 224 -11.62 -3.26 36.64
N ALA A 225 -11.36 -4.38 35.96
CA ALA A 225 -11.84 -5.69 36.39
C ALA A 225 -11.17 -6.19 37.68
N ALA A 226 -9.89 -5.88 37.89
CA ALA A 226 -9.13 -6.24 39.07
C ALA A 226 -9.44 -5.34 40.31
N ALA A 227 -10.09 -4.20 40.10
CA ALA A 227 -10.47 -3.25 41.14
C ALA A 227 -11.91 -3.45 41.64
N ARG A 228 -12.65 -4.43 41.12
CA ARG A 228 -14.00 -4.84 41.52
C ARG A 228 -13.96 -6.14 42.30
#